data_e1cc43ae2e76cd371ea0b1d0f87a0690
#
_entry.id   e1cc43ae2e76cd371ea0b1d0f87a0690
#
_cell.length_a   1.000
_cell.length_b   1.000
_cell.length_c   1.000
_cell.angle_alpha   90.00
_cell.angle_beta   90.00
_cell.angle_gamma   90.00
#
_symmetry.space_group_name_H-M   'P 1'
#
loop_
_entity.id
_entity.type
_entity.pdbx_description
1 polymer ?
#
loop_
_entity_poly.entity_id
_entity_poly.type
_entity_poly.pdbx_seq_one_letter_code
_entity_poly.pdbx_strand_id
1 'polypeptide(L)'
;MAPRSRKNATSQFNVMVVGFAGVGKTAFIKTLLEALKLDSPKERHTLFDPPVLQGPLTKTAAPYTVSVDLDIDGEKVALTLIDTPGFQASFLADKQLHDILGYIEHQFDLTLAEESKVKRNPKAVDTQVHACLYFLDPTKSVLDEYDIRILTRLSRRVNVIPVLGKADTLTKAQRDRMKPAIMQSVYNAVNKIPIYGMPEEDEEDEDEEKDKTAGSSLEGFLKQFDYENEDEDTRILIDYIHMLPFTMIAYEDDPQTGKPIAIEGTPIGRDYGWGTIDCMSPTFSDFNDLKSILLDTHRGFLKTATIEDYYERYRTERLLIKRATKLKSMDLSKKILEDLTKL
;
A
#
# COMPACT_ATOMS: atom_id res chain seq x y z
N MET A 1 15.92 39.24 6.70
CA MET A 1 14.67 38.60 7.18
C MET A 1 14.81 37.11 6.96
N ALA A 2 14.96 36.33 8.02
CA ALA A 2 15.00 34.87 7.90
C ALA A 2 13.63 34.34 7.42
N PRO A 3 13.57 33.33 6.54
CA PRO A 3 12.30 32.79 6.10
C PRO A 3 11.57 32.17 7.28
N ARG A 4 10.34 32.63 7.54
CA ARG A 4 9.48 32.05 8.55
C ARG A 4 9.28 30.58 8.22
N SER A 5 9.69 29.70 9.13
CA SER A 5 9.60 28.26 9.00
C SER A 5 8.16 27.85 8.72
N ARG A 6 7.96 26.99 7.71
CA ARG A 6 6.69 26.32 7.35
C ARG A 6 6.26 25.30 8.41
N LYS A 7 6.30 25.63 9.70
CA LYS A 7 6.09 24.69 10.82
C LYS A 7 4.65 24.21 11.06
N ASN A 8 3.67 24.49 10.19
CA ASN A 8 2.27 24.16 10.45
C ASN A 8 1.51 23.55 9.26
N ALA A 9 2.17 23.00 8.25
CA ALA A 9 1.46 22.26 7.22
C ALA A 9 1.31 20.78 7.65
N THR A 10 0.08 20.30 7.79
CA THR A 10 -0.20 18.89 8.05
C THR A 10 0.21 18.06 6.84
N SER A 11 1.09 17.09 7.05
CA SER A 11 1.52 16.15 6.01
C SER A 11 0.42 15.10 5.79
N GLN A 12 -0.01 14.89 4.56
CA GLN A 12 -0.98 13.85 4.23
C GLN A 12 -0.26 12.53 3.99
N PHE A 13 -0.82 11.43 4.50
CA PHE A 13 -0.33 10.10 4.22
C PHE A 13 -1.51 9.14 4.03
N ASN A 14 -1.65 8.59 2.82
CA ASN A 14 -2.81 7.82 2.42
C ASN A 14 -2.39 6.37 2.16
N VAL A 15 -3.00 5.43 2.88
CA VAL A 15 -2.72 3.99 2.80
C VAL A 15 -3.99 3.25 2.39
N MET A 16 -3.89 2.45 1.35
CA MET A 16 -4.98 1.61 0.84
C MET A 16 -4.79 0.16 1.25
N VAL A 17 -5.86 -0.54 1.56
CA VAL A 17 -5.83 -1.99 1.81
C VAL A 17 -6.58 -2.72 0.70
N VAL A 18 -5.94 -3.70 0.08
CA VAL A 18 -6.44 -4.48 -1.07
C VAL A 18 -6.21 -5.96 -0.82
N GLY A 19 -7.03 -6.83 -1.39
CA GLY A 19 -6.89 -8.30 -1.28
C GLY A 19 -8.23 -9.00 -1.40
N PHE A 20 -8.23 -10.31 -1.37
CA PHE A 20 -9.45 -11.13 -1.46
C PHE A 20 -10.41 -10.89 -0.29
N ALA A 21 -11.68 -11.28 -0.48
CA ALA A 21 -12.69 -11.18 0.58
C ALA A 21 -12.32 -12.12 1.74
N GLY A 22 -12.45 -11.62 2.97
CA GLY A 22 -12.23 -12.44 4.16
C GLY A 22 -10.79 -12.55 4.66
N VAL A 23 -9.79 -11.96 4.01
CA VAL A 23 -8.36 -12.02 4.42
C VAL A 23 -8.01 -11.11 5.62
N GLY A 24 -8.93 -10.27 6.10
CA GLY A 24 -8.73 -9.48 7.31
C GLY A 24 -8.41 -8.00 7.09
N LYS A 25 -8.61 -7.42 5.90
CA LYS A 25 -8.35 -6.01 5.58
C LYS A 25 -8.98 -5.02 6.55
N THR A 26 -10.30 -5.05 6.66
CA THR A 26 -11.07 -4.17 7.55
C THR A 26 -10.71 -4.38 9.02
N ALA A 27 -10.44 -5.63 9.41
CA ALA A 27 -10.00 -5.96 10.76
C ALA A 27 -8.61 -5.37 11.07
N PHE A 28 -7.70 -5.34 10.10
CA PHE A 28 -6.43 -4.65 10.21
C PHE A 28 -6.60 -3.15 10.46
N ILE A 29 -7.46 -2.48 9.66
CA ILE A 29 -7.74 -1.04 9.85
C ILE A 29 -8.23 -0.78 11.28
N LYS A 30 -9.17 -1.58 11.78
CA LYS A 30 -9.63 -1.50 13.17
C LYS A 30 -8.48 -1.66 14.17
N THR A 31 -7.65 -2.69 13.98
CA THR A 31 -6.50 -2.97 14.86
C THR A 31 -5.50 -1.80 14.86
N LEU A 32 -5.22 -1.23 13.68
CA LEU A 32 -4.33 -0.07 13.57
C LEU A 32 -4.89 1.16 14.29
N LEU A 33 -6.19 1.42 14.13
CA LEU A 33 -6.83 2.55 14.81
C LEU A 33 -6.82 2.40 16.33
N GLU A 34 -7.07 1.20 16.85
CA GLU A 34 -6.98 0.91 18.29
C GLU A 34 -5.55 1.06 18.80
N ALA A 35 -4.55 0.55 18.07
CA ALA A 35 -3.15 0.72 18.41
C ALA A 35 -2.74 2.19 18.46
N LEU A 36 -3.18 2.99 17.48
CA LEU A 36 -2.90 4.43 17.45
C LEU A 36 -3.53 5.19 18.62
N LYS A 37 -4.70 4.75 19.12
CA LYS A 37 -5.32 5.32 20.34
C LYS A 37 -4.45 5.07 21.57
N LEU A 38 -3.78 3.92 21.66
CA LEU A 38 -2.88 3.59 22.80
C LEU A 38 -1.61 4.45 22.78
N ASP A 39 -1.06 4.72 21.60
CA ASP A 39 0.17 5.48 21.44
C ASP A 39 -0.01 6.99 21.68
N SER A 40 -1.21 7.50 21.57
CA SER A 40 -1.49 8.94 21.66
C SER A 40 -1.81 9.38 23.10
N PRO A 41 -1.27 10.52 23.58
CA PRO A 41 -1.63 11.08 24.87
C PRO A 41 -3.13 11.42 24.93
N LYS A 42 -3.78 11.08 26.03
CA LYS A 42 -5.26 11.16 26.25
C LYS A 42 -5.94 12.51 25.94
N GLU A 43 -5.18 13.58 25.76
CA GLU A 43 -5.72 14.96 25.60
C GLU A 43 -5.99 15.37 24.14
N ARG A 44 -5.61 14.56 23.14
CA ARG A 44 -5.72 14.91 21.70
C ARG A 44 -6.64 13.98 20.89
N HIS A 45 -7.46 13.20 21.54
CA HIS A 45 -8.32 12.23 20.86
C HIS A 45 -9.59 12.86 20.30
N THR A 46 -9.53 13.29 19.05
CA THR A 46 -10.70 13.39 18.17
C THR A 46 -10.84 12.15 17.27
N LEU A 47 -10.33 11.00 17.74
CA LEU A 47 -10.52 9.73 17.07
C LEU A 47 -11.94 9.25 17.35
N PHE A 48 -12.88 9.71 16.53
CA PHE A 48 -14.22 9.12 16.48
C PHE A 48 -14.11 7.82 15.69
N ASP A 49 -14.56 6.72 16.29
CA ASP A 49 -14.76 5.49 15.53
C ASP A 49 -15.81 5.77 14.45
N PRO A 50 -15.45 5.72 13.17
CA PRO A 50 -16.44 5.96 12.14
C PRO A 50 -17.54 4.90 12.26
N PRO A 51 -18.82 5.26 12.05
CA PRO A 51 -19.96 4.34 12.19
C PRO A 51 -19.79 3.03 11.41
N VAL A 52 -19.02 3.06 10.34
CA VAL A 52 -18.71 1.91 9.47
C VAL A 52 -17.92 0.82 10.19
N LEU A 53 -17.13 1.18 11.20
CA LEU A 53 -16.32 0.27 11.99
C LEU A 53 -16.93 -0.11 13.34
N GLN A 54 -18.11 0.42 13.65
CA GLN A 54 -18.82 0.07 14.88
C GLN A 54 -19.58 -1.25 14.70
N GLY A 55 -19.49 -2.13 15.69
CA GLY A 55 -20.17 -3.42 15.68
C GLY A 55 -19.46 -4.51 14.85
N PRO A 56 -20.17 -5.61 14.53
CA PRO A 56 -19.61 -6.74 13.79
C PRO A 56 -19.15 -6.31 12.39
N LEU A 57 -17.99 -6.81 11.96
CA LEU A 57 -17.48 -6.53 10.62
C LEU A 57 -18.37 -7.16 9.56
N THR A 58 -18.91 -6.31 8.70
CA THR A 58 -19.68 -6.71 7.51
C THR A 58 -18.81 -6.65 6.26
N LYS A 59 -19.24 -7.29 5.16
CA LYS A 59 -18.51 -7.18 3.89
C LYS A 59 -18.53 -5.74 3.39
N THR A 60 -17.33 -5.23 3.07
CA THR A 60 -17.18 -3.92 2.43
C THR A 60 -17.78 -3.96 1.04
N ALA A 61 -18.82 -3.18 0.80
CA ALA A 61 -19.55 -3.14 -0.47
C ALA A 61 -18.98 -2.10 -1.45
N ALA A 62 -18.49 -0.96 -0.91
CA ALA A 62 -17.87 0.12 -1.66
C ALA A 62 -16.63 0.62 -0.89
N PRO A 63 -15.63 1.18 -1.58
CA PRO A 63 -14.47 1.79 -0.92
C PRO A 63 -14.93 2.89 0.05
N TYR A 64 -14.34 2.93 1.23
CA TYR A 64 -14.53 4.01 2.18
C TYR A 64 -13.20 4.44 2.80
N THR A 65 -13.17 5.65 3.34
CA THR A 65 -11.96 6.25 3.92
C THR A 65 -12.17 6.57 5.39
N VAL A 66 -11.12 6.36 6.18
CA VAL A 66 -11.03 6.76 7.58
C VAL A 66 -9.81 7.64 7.73
N SER A 67 -9.97 8.86 8.25
CA SER A 67 -8.86 9.79 8.44
C SER A 67 -8.61 10.04 9.92
N VAL A 68 -7.34 10.10 10.28
CA VAL A 68 -6.86 10.27 11.66
C VAL A 68 -5.72 11.27 11.66
N ASP A 69 -5.79 12.26 12.55
CA ASP A 69 -4.71 13.21 12.75
C ASP A 69 -3.75 12.67 13.83
N LEU A 70 -2.48 12.54 13.47
CA LEU A 70 -1.40 12.05 14.32
C LEU A 70 -0.36 13.15 14.53
N ASP A 71 0.35 13.06 15.65
CA ASP A 71 1.56 13.85 15.91
C ASP A 71 2.73 12.87 16.03
N ILE A 72 3.57 12.82 15.03
CA ILE A 72 4.74 11.92 14.95
C ILE A 72 5.98 12.80 15.04
N ASP A 73 6.74 12.69 16.10
CA ASP A 73 7.95 13.47 16.36
C ASP A 73 7.78 14.99 16.18
N GLY A 74 6.60 15.52 16.51
CA GLY A 74 6.25 16.93 16.36
C GLY A 74 5.81 17.34 14.94
N GLU A 75 5.72 16.40 14.01
CA GLU A 75 5.12 16.61 12.70
C GLU A 75 3.64 16.18 12.74
N LYS A 76 2.75 17.07 12.27
CA LYS A 76 1.34 16.75 12.13
C LYS A 76 1.10 15.95 10.86
N VAL A 77 0.61 14.73 11.02
CA VAL A 77 0.32 13.81 9.91
C VAL A 77 -1.17 13.49 9.90
N ALA A 78 -1.84 13.76 8.79
CA ALA A 78 -3.18 13.26 8.55
C ALA A 78 -3.07 11.92 7.81
N LEU A 79 -3.27 10.84 8.55
CA LEU A 79 -3.30 9.48 8.02
C LEU A 79 -4.69 9.18 7.48
N THR A 80 -4.80 8.80 6.22
CA THR A 80 -6.05 8.32 5.62
C THR A 80 -5.92 6.86 5.25
N LEU A 81 -6.76 6.03 5.83
CA LEU A 81 -6.88 4.61 5.54
C LEU A 81 -8.04 4.37 4.57
N ILE A 82 -7.78 3.69 3.46
CA ILE A 82 -8.75 3.43 2.40
C ILE A 82 -9.02 1.92 2.38
N ASP A 83 -10.23 1.53 2.82
CA ASP A 83 -10.68 0.14 2.74
C ASP A 83 -11.35 -0.12 1.42
N THR A 84 -10.99 -1.23 0.76
CA THR A 84 -11.56 -1.62 -0.52
C THR A 84 -12.39 -2.89 -0.42
N PRO A 85 -13.45 -3.04 -1.26
CA PRO A 85 -14.15 -4.30 -1.39
C PRO A 85 -13.18 -5.43 -1.70
N GLY A 86 -13.32 -6.57 -0.99
CA GLY A 86 -12.49 -7.73 -1.25
C GLY A 86 -12.77 -8.33 -2.62
N PHE A 87 -11.71 -8.77 -3.31
CA PHE A 87 -11.86 -9.54 -4.53
C PHE A 87 -12.74 -10.76 -4.27
N GLN A 88 -13.69 -10.97 -5.18
CA GLN A 88 -14.60 -12.11 -5.13
C GLN A 88 -14.11 -13.20 -6.10
N ALA A 89 -15.01 -13.98 -6.65
CA ALA A 89 -14.65 -15.02 -7.62
C ALA A 89 -13.75 -14.48 -8.75
N SER A 90 -12.85 -15.32 -9.23
CA SER A 90 -11.79 -15.01 -10.17
C SER A 90 -12.21 -14.19 -11.40
N PHE A 91 -13.39 -14.43 -11.96
CA PHE A 91 -13.90 -13.70 -13.12
C PHE A 91 -14.34 -12.25 -12.82
N LEU A 92 -14.62 -11.91 -11.57
CA LEU A 92 -14.93 -10.53 -11.13
C LEU A 92 -13.70 -9.76 -10.70
N ALA A 93 -12.60 -10.45 -10.39
CA ALA A 93 -11.39 -9.83 -9.87
C ALA A 93 -10.80 -8.79 -10.84
N ASP A 94 -10.82 -9.07 -12.14
CA ASP A 94 -10.30 -8.12 -13.14
C ASP A 94 -11.11 -6.81 -13.19
N LYS A 95 -12.44 -6.89 -13.06
CA LYS A 95 -13.30 -5.70 -13.00
C LYS A 95 -13.04 -4.91 -11.72
N GLN A 96 -13.02 -5.61 -10.58
CA GLN A 96 -12.76 -4.98 -9.28
C GLN A 96 -11.35 -4.34 -9.23
N LEU A 97 -10.35 -5.00 -9.83
CA LEU A 97 -9.02 -4.44 -9.97
C LEU A 97 -9.01 -3.18 -10.85
N HIS A 98 -9.78 -3.19 -11.94
CA HIS A 98 -9.94 -2.00 -12.79
C HIS A 98 -10.55 -0.83 -12.01
N ASP A 99 -11.55 -1.08 -11.17
CA ASP A 99 -12.19 -0.07 -10.33
C ASP A 99 -11.20 0.50 -9.29
N ILE A 100 -10.36 -0.35 -8.68
CA ILE A 100 -9.32 0.07 -7.73
C ILE A 100 -8.24 0.90 -8.42
N LEU A 101 -7.75 0.46 -9.58
CA LEU A 101 -6.78 1.21 -10.38
C LEU A 101 -7.37 2.56 -10.84
N GLY A 102 -8.63 2.55 -11.26
CA GLY A 102 -9.37 3.77 -11.60
C GLY A 102 -9.47 4.76 -10.43
N TYR A 103 -9.63 4.27 -9.21
CA TYR A 103 -9.58 5.12 -8.02
C TYR A 103 -8.21 5.76 -7.84
N ILE A 104 -7.12 4.98 -7.93
CA ILE A 104 -5.73 5.49 -7.80
C ILE A 104 -5.44 6.52 -8.89
N GLU A 105 -5.75 6.20 -10.14
CA GLU A 105 -5.54 7.10 -11.28
C GLU A 105 -6.38 8.38 -11.17
N HIS A 106 -7.57 8.31 -10.60
CA HIS A 106 -8.38 9.48 -10.33
C HIS A 106 -7.71 10.45 -9.34
N GLN A 107 -7.02 9.94 -8.30
CA GLN A 107 -6.27 10.79 -7.39
C GLN A 107 -5.11 11.50 -8.12
N PHE A 108 -4.43 10.82 -9.03
CA PHE A 108 -3.42 11.44 -9.90
C PHE A 108 -4.02 12.49 -10.82
N ASP A 109 -5.22 12.23 -11.40
CA ASP A 109 -5.92 13.21 -12.25
C ASP A 109 -6.27 14.49 -11.46
N LEU A 110 -6.63 14.38 -10.15
CA LEU A 110 -6.88 15.54 -9.29
C LEU A 110 -5.61 16.39 -9.12
N THR A 111 -4.46 15.75 -8.90
CA THR A 111 -3.17 16.43 -8.79
C THR A 111 -2.79 17.10 -10.11
N LEU A 112 -2.92 16.40 -11.24
CA LEU A 112 -2.65 16.93 -12.58
C LEU A 112 -3.57 18.10 -12.93
N ALA A 113 -4.83 18.06 -12.52
CA ALA A 113 -5.78 19.13 -12.70
C ALA A 113 -5.38 20.37 -11.87
N GLU A 114 -4.91 20.18 -10.63
CA GLU A 114 -4.42 21.28 -9.79
C GLU A 114 -3.16 21.92 -10.35
N GLU A 115 -2.21 21.13 -10.83
CA GLU A 115 -0.99 21.62 -11.48
C GLU A 115 -1.28 22.44 -12.76
N SER A 116 -2.34 22.09 -13.47
CA SER A 116 -2.73 22.76 -14.71
C SER A 116 -3.39 24.12 -14.48
N LYS A 117 -3.75 24.46 -13.23
CA LYS A 117 -4.36 25.75 -12.89
C LYS A 117 -3.35 26.89 -12.93
N VAL A 118 -3.73 28.02 -13.51
CA VAL A 118 -2.92 29.26 -13.50
C VAL A 118 -2.70 29.76 -12.08
N LYS A 119 -3.70 29.63 -11.21
CA LYS A 119 -3.63 29.96 -9.78
C LYS A 119 -3.80 28.68 -8.97
N ARG A 120 -2.67 28.13 -8.54
CA ARG A 120 -2.64 26.92 -7.68
C ARG A 120 -3.13 27.23 -6.28
N ASN A 121 -3.86 26.28 -5.69
CA ASN A 121 -4.25 26.36 -4.28
C ASN A 121 -3.08 25.93 -3.39
N PRO A 122 -2.44 26.81 -2.59
CA PRO A 122 -1.33 26.43 -1.72
C PRO A 122 -1.76 25.50 -0.55
N LYS A 123 -3.06 25.29 -0.38
CA LYS A 123 -3.67 24.38 0.60
C LYS A 123 -4.32 23.17 -0.06
N ALA A 124 -3.96 22.85 -1.29
CA ALA A 124 -4.43 21.62 -1.94
C ALA A 124 -4.02 20.42 -1.08
N VAL A 125 -4.99 19.57 -0.79
CA VAL A 125 -4.77 18.35 -0.01
C VAL A 125 -4.19 17.30 -0.95
N ASP A 126 -3.13 16.62 -0.50
CA ASP A 126 -2.57 15.49 -1.22
C ASP A 126 -3.49 14.27 -1.02
N THR A 127 -4.12 13.84 -2.10
CA THR A 127 -5.05 12.71 -2.10
C THR A 127 -4.46 11.44 -2.72
N GLN A 128 -3.21 11.50 -3.19
CA GLN A 128 -2.53 10.35 -3.80
C GLN A 128 -2.41 9.19 -2.82
N VAL A 129 -2.49 7.96 -3.32
CA VAL A 129 -2.28 6.76 -2.51
C VAL A 129 -0.78 6.49 -2.42
N HIS A 130 -0.22 6.60 -1.21
CA HIS A 130 1.23 6.47 -0.99
C HIS A 130 1.69 5.03 -0.79
N ALA A 131 0.83 4.20 -0.18
CA ALA A 131 1.09 2.78 0.02
C ALA A 131 -0.19 1.95 -0.18
N CYS A 132 -0.04 0.76 -0.73
CA CYS A 132 -1.09 -0.22 -0.90
C CYS A 132 -0.69 -1.52 -0.20
N LEU A 133 -1.35 -1.86 0.88
CA LEU A 133 -1.17 -3.11 1.59
C LEU A 133 -1.97 -4.21 0.87
N TYR A 134 -1.26 -5.14 0.23
CA TYR A 134 -1.90 -6.26 -0.43
C TYR A 134 -1.98 -7.47 0.50
N PHE A 135 -3.20 -7.77 0.94
CA PHE A 135 -3.48 -8.86 1.87
C PHE A 135 -3.58 -10.21 1.16
N LEU A 136 -2.62 -11.07 1.47
CA LEU A 136 -2.53 -12.44 1.00
C LEU A 136 -3.35 -13.40 1.88
N ASP A 137 -3.87 -14.45 1.26
CA ASP A 137 -4.58 -15.52 1.96
C ASP A 137 -3.58 -16.50 2.60
N PRO A 138 -3.61 -16.71 3.93
CA PRO A 138 -2.70 -17.61 4.62
C PRO A 138 -2.89 -19.09 4.26
N THR A 139 -3.99 -19.45 3.60
CA THR A 139 -4.21 -20.83 3.14
C THR A 139 -3.36 -21.20 1.93
N LYS A 140 -2.81 -20.19 1.22
CA LYS A 140 -1.97 -20.38 0.04
C LYS A 140 -0.50 -20.30 0.41
N SER A 141 0.25 -21.35 0.20
CA SER A 141 1.70 -21.38 0.47
C SER A 141 2.53 -20.69 -0.61
N VAL A 142 1.95 -20.41 -1.77
CA VAL A 142 2.59 -19.76 -2.93
C VAL A 142 1.54 -18.86 -3.59
N LEU A 143 1.98 -17.80 -4.27
CA LEU A 143 1.08 -16.93 -5.03
C LEU A 143 0.44 -17.69 -6.18
N ASP A 144 -0.86 -17.51 -6.35
CA ASP A 144 -1.56 -18.02 -7.52
C ASP A 144 -1.51 -17.02 -8.70
N GLU A 145 -1.97 -17.45 -9.86
CA GLU A 145 -1.97 -16.64 -11.08
C GLU A 145 -2.76 -15.34 -10.91
N TYR A 146 -3.82 -15.33 -10.09
CA TYR A 146 -4.62 -14.13 -9.83
C TYR A 146 -3.88 -13.15 -8.95
N ASP A 147 -3.21 -13.62 -7.87
CA ASP A 147 -2.38 -12.78 -7.02
C ASP A 147 -1.25 -12.14 -7.82
N ILE A 148 -0.57 -12.92 -8.66
CA ILE A 148 0.51 -12.43 -9.54
C ILE A 148 -0.02 -11.35 -10.50
N ARG A 149 -1.16 -11.59 -11.15
CA ARG A 149 -1.78 -10.63 -12.08
C ARG A 149 -2.19 -9.33 -11.38
N ILE A 150 -2.79 -9.44 -10.19
CA ILE A 150 -3.22 -8.28 -9.40
C ILE A 150 -1.99 -7.47 -8.96
N LEU A 151 -0.99 -8.14 -8.38
CA LEU A 151 0.25 -7.51 -7.93
C LEU A 151 0.97 -6.81 -9.08
N THR A 152 1.13 -7.47 -10.23
CA THR A 152 1.79 -6.88 -11.43
C THR A 152 1.09 -5.60 -11.89
N ARG A 153 -0.23 -5.53 -11.81
CA ARG A 153 -0.97 -4.34 -12.25
C ARG A 153 -1.00 -3.23 -11.21
N LEU A 154 -1.11 -3.58 -9.93
CA LEU A 154 -1.08 -2.62 -8.82
C LEU A 154 0.29 -1.97 -8.66
N SER A 155 1.36 -2.77 -8.69
CA SER A 155 2.73 -2.29 -8.50
C SER A 155 3.21 -1.31 -9.58
N ARG A 156 2.52 -1.23 -10.70
CA ARG A 156 2.78 -0.20 -11.74
C ARG A 156 2.16 1.16 -11.43
N ARG A 157 1.31 1.26 -10.41
CA ARG A 157 0.54 2.48 -10.09
C ARG A 157 0.69 2.94 -8.64
N VAL A 158 1.20 2.09 -7.76
CA VAL A 158 1.31 2.40 -6.32
C VAL A 158 2.36 1.52 -5.66
N ASN A 159 2.98 2.01 -4.58
CA ASN A 159 3.87 1.22 -3.74
C ASN A 159 3.10 0.07 -3.09
N VAL A 160 3.35 -1.15 -3.50
CA VAL A 160 2.67 -2.35 -2.97
C VAL A 160 3.52 -3.01 -1.90
N ILE A 161 2.92 -3.23 -0.73
CA ILE A 161 3.51 -3.93 0.41
C ILE A 161 2.71 -5.20 0.67
N PRO A 162 3.27 -6.40 0.49
CA PRO A 162 2.57 -7.65 0.73
C PRO A 162 2.42 -7.93 2.23
N VAL A 163 1.20 -8.31 2.62
CA VAL A 163 0.82 -8.61 4.01
C VAL A 163 0.11 -9.96 4.05
N LEU A 164 0.52 -10.85 4.95
CA LEU A 164 -0.13 -12.12 5.19
C LEU A 164 -1.15 -11.95 6.32
N GLY A 165 -2.43 -11.91 5.96
CA GLY A 165 -3.52 -11.77 6.93
C GLY A 165 -3.78 -13.04 7.70
N LYS A 166 -4.50 -12.93 8.85
CA LYS A 166 -4.89 -14.08 9.69
C LYS A 166 -3.74 -15.03 10.02
N ALA A 167 -2.58 -14.48 10.36
CA ALA A 167 -1.38 -15.27 10.67
C ALA A 167 -1.53 -16.19 11.88
N ASP A 168 -2.58 -16.00 12.68
CA ASP A 168 -3.03 -16.87 13.76
C ASP A 168 -3.44 -18.29 13.30
N THR A 169 -3.77 -18.45 12.04
CA THR A 169 -4.07 -19.77 11.44
C THR A 169 -2.83 -20.59 11.11
N LEU A 170 -1.65 -19.99 11.20
CA LEU A 170 -0.37 -20.59 10.84
C LEU A 170 0.50 -20.86 12.08
N THR A 171 1.16 -22.01 12.11
CA THR A 171 2.24 -22.24 13.05
C THR A 171 3.48 -21.42 12.68
N LYS A 172 4.38 -21.20 13.65
CA LYS A 172 5.65 -20.51 13.39
C LYS A 172 6.43 -21.16 12.24
N ALA A 173 6.57 -22.49 12.26
CA ALA A 173 7.28 -23.22 11.20
C ALA A 173 6.63 -23.07 9.81
N GLN A 174 5.31 -22.91 9.75
CA GLN A 174 4.61 -22.60 8.49
C GLN A 174 4.91 -21.18 8.02
N ARG A 175 4.85 -20.18 8.89
CA ARG A 175 5.18 -18.79 8.56
C ARG A 175 6.62 -18.66 8.06
N ASP A 176 7.57 -19.23 8.78
CA ASP A 176 9.00 -19.18 8.44
C ASP A 176 9.30 -19.81 7.06
N ARG A 177 8.51 -20.78 6.64
CA ARG A 177 8.60 -21.41 5.31
C ARG A 177 7.83 -20.66 4.23
N MET A 178 6.68 -20.07 4.56
CA MET A 178 5.82 -19.39 3.58
C MET A 178 6.36 -18.01 3.17
N LYS A 179 6.92 -17.26 4.10
CA LYS A 179 7.46 -15.91 3.80
C LYS A 179 8.47 -15.96 2.64
N PRO A 180 9.56 -16.73 2.70
CA PRO A 180 10.51 -16.79 1.58
C PRO A 180 9.91 -17.40 0.31
N ALA A 181 8.99 -18.37 0.41
CA ALA A 181 8.35 -18.98 -0.77
C ALA A 181 7.47 -17.97 -1.53
N ILE A 182 6.72 -17.12 -0.81
CA ILE A 182 5.92 -16.05 -1.40
C ILE A 182 6.83 -15.02 -2.08
N MET A 183 7.89 -14.57 -1.41
CA MET A 183 8.83 -13.59 -1.97
C MET A 183 9.58 -14.14 -3.17
N GLN A 184 9.95 -15.42 -3.14
CA GLN A 184 10.54 -16.10 -4.30
C GLN A 184 9.56 -16.16 -5.48
N SER A 185 8.24 -16.32 -5.22
CA SER A 185 7.22 -16.29 -6.27
C SER A 185 7.06 -14.90 -6.89
N VAL A 186 7.20 -13.84 -6.09
CA VAL A 186 7.20 -12.45 -6.57
C VAL A 186 8.43 -12.20 -7.46
N TYR A 187 9.60 -12.61 -6.99
CA TYR A 187 10.88 -12.41 -7.69
C TYR A 187 10.96 -13.21 -9.00
N ASN A 188 10.46 -14.45 -9.01
CA ASN A 188 10.50 -15.34 -10.17
C ASN A 188 9.32 -15.17 -11.13
N ALA A 189 8.41 -14.22 -10.89
CA ALA A 189 7.29 -13.98 -11.78
C ALA A 189 7.81 -13.63 -13.20
N VAL A 190 7.21 -14.23 -14.23
CA VAL A 190 7.57 -14.00 -15.65
C VAL A 190 7.54 -12.52 -16.02
N ASN A 191 6.56 -11.80 -15.50
CA ASN A 191 6.55 -10.35 -15.51
C ASN A 191 7.01 -9.91 -14.12
N LYS A 192 8.25 -9.49 -13.98
CA LYS A 192 8.79 -8.99 -12.72
C LYS A 192 7.78 -8.07 -12.03
N ILE A 193 7.52 -8.33 -10.76
CA ILE A 193 6.55 -7.57 -9.96
C ILE A 193 7.35 -6.56 -9.15
N PRO A 194 7.38 -5.27 -9.54
CA PRO A 194 8.10 -4.25 -8.80
C PRO A 194 7.31 -3.85 -7.54
N ILE A 195 7.29 -4.72 -6.54
CA ILE A 195 6.78 -4.33 -5.22
C ILE A 195 7.74 -3.35 -4.57
N TYR A 196 7.24 -2.52 -3.66
CA TYR A 196 8.06 -1.56 -2.94
C TYR A 196 9.32 -2.21 -2.35
N GLY A 197 10.47 -1.60 -2.61
CA GLY A 197 11.77 -2.09 -2.18
C GLY A 197 12.47 -3.08 -3.11
N MET A 198 11.78 -3.61 -4.13
CA MET A 198 12.42 -4.46 -5.14
C MET A 198 12.95 -3.60 -6.29
N PRO A 199 14.14 -3.91 -6.82
CA PRO A 199 14.71 -3.15 -7.93
C PRO A 199 13.84 -3.30 -9.18
N GLU A 200 13.62 -2.18 -9.88
CA GLU A 200 13.23 -2.20 -11.28
C GLU A 200 14.52 -2.47 -12.08
N GLU A 201 14.58 -3.56 -12.82
CA GLU A 201 15.65 -3.74 -13.81
C GLU A 201 15.30 -2.86 -15.01
N ASP A 202 16.21 -1.96 -15.36
CA ASP A 202 16.10 -1.16 -16.58
C ASP A 202 16.11 -2.08 -17.80
N GLU A 203 15.18 -1.85 -18.75
CA GLU A 203 15.05 -2.64 -19.99
C GLU A 203 16.30 -2.54 -20.89
N GLU A 204 17.27 -1.69 -20.54
CA GLU A 204 18.50 -1.44 -21.30
C GLU A 204 19.62 -2.46 -21.00
N ASP A 205 19.52 -3.28 -19.94
CA ASP A 205 20.55 -4.24 -19.54
C ASP A 205 20.40 -5.65 -20.18
N GLU A 206 19.57 -5.81 -21.24
CA GLU A 206 19.39 -7.10 -21.92
C GLU A 206 20.65 -7.61 -22.66
N ASP A 207 21.66 -6.78 -22.90
CA ASP A 207 22.85 -7.12 -23.70
C ASP A 207 24.06 -7.61 -22.89
N GLU A 208 24.04 -7.58 -21.56
CA GLU A 208 25.09 -8.21 -20.76
C GLU A 208 24.64 -9.62 -20.32
N GLU A 209 25.24 -10.65 -20.93
CA GLU A 209 25.26 -12.04 -20.43
C GLU A 209 25.92 -12.10 -19.04
N LYS A 210 25.30 -11.47 -18.01
CA LYS A 210 25.66 -11.73 -16.62
C LYS A 210 25.20 -13.14 -16.26
N ASP A 211 26.15 -13.89 -15.79
CA ASP A 211 26.06 -15.29 -15.32
C ASP A 211 24.70 -15.56 -14.63
N LYS A 212 23.73 -16.11 -15.38
CA LYS A 212 22.34 -16.34 -15.00
C LYS A 212 22.16 -17.27 -13.79
N THR A 213 23.25 -17.75 -13.20
CA THR A 213 23.24 -18.71 -12.09
C THR A 213 23.34 -18.08 -10.69
N ALA A 214 23.95 -16.90 -10.55
CA ALA A 214 24.14 -16.27 -9.24
C ALA A 214 22.98 -15.35 -8.80
N GLY A 215 22.15 -14.85 -9.74
CA GLY A 215 21.06 -13.92 -9.49
C GLY A 215 19.64 -14.52 -9.52
N SER A 216 19.51 -15.85 -9.62
CA SER A 216 18.19 -16.49 -9.81
C SER A 216 17.33 -16.60 -8.55
N SER A 217 17.77 -16.09 -7.41
CA SER A 217 17.00 -16.08 -6.17
C SER A 217 17.08 -14.72 -5.46
N LEU A 218 16.02 -14.37 -4.74
CA LEU A 218 15.98 -13.17 -3.90
C LEU A 218 17.15 -13.12 -2.91
N GLU A 219 17.50 -14.26 -2.30
CA GLU A 219 18.65 -14.36 -1.41
C GLU A 219 19.98 -14.10 -2.13
N GLY A 220 20.11 -14.54 -3.40
CA GLY A 220 21.27 -14.27 -4.23
C GLY A 220 21.42 -12.79 -4.55
N PHE A 221 20.30 -12.11 -4.83
CA PHE A 221 20.25 -10.66 -5.00
C PHE A 221 20.65 -9.92 -3.73
N LEU A 222 20.09 -10.25 -2.59
CA LEU A 222 20.40 -9.60 -1.31
C LEU A 222 21.87 -9.81 -0.86
N LYS A 223 22.50 -10.94 -1.22
CA LYS A 223 23.93 -11.20 -0.94
C LYS A 223 24.90 -10.35 -1.77
N GLN A 224 24.43 -9.66 -2.81
CA GLN A 224 25.27 -8.74 -3.58
C GLN A 224 25.57 -7.43 -2.83
N PHE A 225 24.73 -7.10 -1.84
CA PHE A 225 24.92 -5.92 -0.99
C PHE A 225 25.81 -6.25 0.21
N ASP A 226 26.84 -5.45 0.40
CA ASP A 226 27.68 -5.52 1.60
C ASP A 226 27.07 -4.63 2.70
N TYR A 227 26.18 -5.21 3.50
CA TYR A 227 25.40 -4.51 4.52
C TYR A 227 26.22 -3.57 5.43
N GLU A 228 27.50 -3.93 5.71
CA GLU A 228 28.36 -3.12 6.57
C GLU A 228 28.84 -1.84 5.88
N ASN A 229 28.99 -1.85 4.57
CA ASN A 229 29.52 -0.75 3.77
C ASN A 229 28.43 0.09 3.06
N GLU A 230 27.18 -0.37 3.08
CA GLU A 230 26.06 0.36 2.49
C GLU A 230 25.67 1.60 3.30
N ASP A 231 25.03 2.56 2.65
CA ASP A 231 24.46 3.74 3.30
C ASP A 231 23.25 3.37 4.19
N GLU A 232 22.85 4.31 5.05
CA GLU A 232 21.76 4.08 6.02
C GLU A 232 20.43 3.78 5.33
N ASP A 233 20.13 4.46 4.23
CA ASP A 233 18.88 4.30 3.47
C ASP A 233 18.80 2.92 2.83
N THR A 234 19.90 2.43 2.25
CA THR A 234 20.01 1.09 1.67
C THR A 234 19.87 -0.01 2.73
N ARG A 235 20.47 0.18 3.91
CA ARG A 235 20.30 -0.78 5.03
C ARG A 235 18.85 -0.87 5.48
N ILE A 236 18.17 0.26 5.66
CA ILE A 236 16.75 0.33 6.02
C ILE A 236 15.91 -0.45 4.98
N LEU A 237 16.24 -0.32 3.70
CA LEU A 237 15.55 -1.02 2.64
C LEU A 237 15.81 -2.54 2.64
N ILE A 238 17.06 -2.97 2.88
CA ILE A 238 17.42 -4.39 3.01
C ILE A 238 16.68 -5.02 4.19
N ASP A 239 16.68 -4.35 5.35
CA ASP A 239 15.96 -4.82 6.54
C ASP A 239 14.46 -4.95 6.27
N TYR A 240 13.87 -3.98 5.56
CA TYR A 240 12.48 -4.04 5.13
C TYR A 240 12.20 -5.27 4.25
N ILE A 241 13.03 -5.55 3.23
CA ILE A 241 12.85 -6.69 2.32
C ILE A 241 12.91 -8.02 3.09
N HIS A 242 13.77 -8.13 4.09
CA HIS A 242 13.87 -9.34 4.93
C HIS A 242 12.61 -9.60 5.77
N MET A 243 11.83 -8.57 6.10
CA MET A 243 10.59 -8.70 6.87
C MET A 243 9.40 -9.16 6.03
N LEU A 244 9.48 -8.99 4.69
CA LEU A 244 8.37 -9.30 3.79
C LEU A 244 8.04 -10.80 3.67
N PRO A 245 6.78 -11.16 3.44
CA PRO A 245 5.57 -10.38 3.70
C PRO A 245 5.32 -10.23 5.20
N PHE A 246 4.74 -9.09 5.62
CA PHE A 246 4.38 -8.88 7.03
C PHE A 246 3.26 -9.80 7.45
N THR A 247 3.40 -10.44 8.61
CA THR A 247 2.35 -11.29 9.18
C THR A 247 1.48 -10.49 10.14
N MET A 248 0.14 -10.61 9.99
CA MET A 248 -0.81 -9.80 10.71
C MET A 248 -1.87 -10.64 11.43
N ILE A 249 -2.12 -10.31 12.70
CA ILE A 249 -3.25 -10.81 13.49
C ILE A 249 -4.08 -9.60 13.91
N ALA A 250 -5.38 -9.65 13.64
CA ALA A 250 -6.30 -8.62 14.08
C ALA A 250 -6.90 -8.99 15.44
N TYR A 251 -7.17 -7.98 16.26
CA TYR A 251 -7.85 -8.17 17.52
C TYR A 251 -9.32 -8.60 17.33
N GLU A 252 -9.94 -9.02 18.40
CA GLU A 252 -11.34 -9.40 18.43
C GLU A 252 -12.15 -8.42 19.31
N ASP A 253 -13.31 -8.02 18.81
CA ASP A 253 -14.27 -7.22 19.56
C ASP A 253 -15.07 -8.11 20.52
N ASP A 254 -15.29 -7.64 21.73
CA ASP A 254 -16.30 -8.18 22.62
C ASP A 254 -17.70 -7.93 21.99
N PRO A 255 -18.46 -9.02 21.72
CA PRO A 255 -19.76 -8.92 21.07
C PRO A 255 -20.78 -8.06 21.85
N GLN A 256 -20.58 -7.89 23.16
CA GLN A 256 -21.51 -7.14 24.02
C GLN A 256 -21.18 -5.65 24.06
N THR A 257 -19.90 -5.30 24.10
CA THR A 257 -19.44 -3.92 24.26
C THR A 257 -18.99 -3.29 22.95
N GLY A 258 -18.69 -4.07 21.93
CA GLY A 258 -18.11 -3.62 20.64
C GLY A 258 -16.70 -3.04 20.79
N LYS A 259 -16.05 -3.25 21.92
CA LYS A 259 -14.67 -2.82 22.22
C LYS A 259 -13.73 -3.99 22.15
N PRO A 260 -12.39 -3.77 22.05
CA PRO A 260 -11.42 -4.83 22.18
C PRO A 260 -11.66 -5.68 23.42
N ILE A 261 -11.56 -7.00 23.27
CA ILE A 261 -11.68 -7.92 24.43
C ILE A 261 -10.62 -7.53 25.45
N ALA A 262 -11.05 -7.31 26.69
CA ALA A 262 -10.14 -7.01 27.80
C ALA A 262 -9.38 -8.29 28.19
N ILE A 263 -8.11 -8.37 27.83
CA ILE A 263 -7.19 -9.44 28.21
C ILE A 263 -6.19 -8.87 29.21
N GLU A 264 -6.01 -9.55 30.33
CA GLU A 264 -5.08 -9.10 31.37
C GLU A 264 -3.65 -9.00 30.81
N GLY A 265 -3.05 -7.81 30.92
CA GLY A 265 -1.70 -7.53 30.42
C GLY A 265 -1.59 -7.30 28.91
N THR A 266 -2.70 -7.39 28.16
CA THR A 266 -2.69 -7.24 26.70
C THR A 266 -3.76 -6.24 26.27
N PRO A 267 -3.40 -5.04 25.82
CA PRO A 267 -4.37 -4.00 25.45
C PRO A 267 -5.13 -4.34 24.17
N ILE A 268 -4.49 -5.05 23.23
CA ILE A 268 -5.06 -5.46 21.95
C ILE A 268 -4.75 -6.92 21.70
N GLY A 269 -5.73 -7.77 21.94
CA GLY A 269 -5.54 -9.22 21.87
C GLY A 269 -6.70 -9.95 21.22
N ARG A 270 -6.53 -11.24 21.13
CA ARG A 270 -7.54 -12.19 20.68
C ARG A 270 -7.60 -13.39 21.60
N ASP A 271 -8.81 -13.78 22.00
CA ASP A 271 -9.06 -14.95 22.82
C ASP A 271 -9.63 -16.09 21.95
N TYR A 272 -8.95 -17.24 21.98
CA TYR A 272 -9.36 -18.44 21.26
C TYR A 272 -10.07 -19.46 22.17
N GLY A 273 -10.30 -19.12 23.45
CA GLY A 273 -10.88 -20.02 24.44
C GLY A 273 -9.90 -21.07 24.97
N TRP A 274 -8.86 -21.44 24.23
CA TRP A 274 -7.76 -22.30 24.65
C TRP A 274 -6.47 -21.53 24.99
N GLY A 275 -6.44 -20.25 24.69
CA GLY A 275 -5.33 -19.35 24.95
C GLY A 275 -5.56 -17.98 24.32
N THR A 276 -4.83 -16.99 24.79
CA THR A 276 -4.90 -15.61 24.34
C THR A 276 -3.65 -15.24 23.55
N ILE A 277 -3.80 -14.45 22.50
CA ILE A 277 -2.69 -13.94 21.69
C ILE A 277 -2.69 -12.41 21.76
N ASP A 278 -1.53 -11.84 22.05
CA ASP A 278 -1.27 -10.42 21.90
C ASP A 278 -1.00 -10.11 20.40
N CYS A 279 -1.86 -9.32 19.77
CA CYS A 279 -1.72 -8.95 18.37
C CYS A 279 -0.50 -8.07 18.09
N MET A 280 0.05 -7.43 19.12
CA MET A 280 1.23 -6.57 19.03
C MET A 280 2.54 -7.30 19.33
N SER A 281 2.48 -8.56 19.79
CA SER A 281 3.66 -9.34 20.14
C SER A 281 4.44 -9.76 18.89
N PRO A 282 5.76 -9.47 18.81
CA PRO A 282 6.60 -9.84 17.66
C PRO A 282 6.73 -11.36 17.46
N THR A 283 6.36 -12.16 18.49
CA THR A 283 6.35 -13.62 18.37
C THR A 283 5.25 -14.11 17.40
N PHE A 284 4.13 -13.40 17.34
CA PHE A 284 2.94 -13.83 16.61
C PHE A 284 2.62 -12.97 15.40
N SER A 285 2.99 -11.68 15.40
CA SER A 285 2.61 -10.70 14.39
C SER A 285 3.72 -9.69 14.17
N ASP A 286 3.92 -9.28 12.93
CA ASP A 286 4.85 -8.20 12.54
C ASP A 286 4.12 -6.83 12.54
N PHE A 287 3.06 -6.69 13.36
CA PHE A 287 2.22 -5.50 13.37
C PHE A 287 2.98 -4.23 13.71
N ASN A 288 3.83 -4.28 14.76
CA ASN A 288 4.59 -3.12 15.19
C ASN A 288 5.62 -2.69 14.15
N ASP A 289 6.24 -3.66 13.47
CA ASP A 289 7.21 -3.39 12.41
C ASP A 289 6.52 -2.72 11.22
N LEU A 290 5.38 -3.27 10.77
CA LEU A 290 4.59 -2.65 9.70
C LEU A 290 4.09 -1.25 10.08
N LYS A 291 3.63 -1.05 11.33
CA LYS A 291 3.22 0.27 11.82
C LYS A 291 4.38 1.27 11.78
N SER A 292 5.57 0.89 12.27
CA SER A 292 6.77 1.73 12.23
C SER A 292 7.19 2.06 10.81
N ILE A 293 7.19 1.09 9.91
CA ILE A 293 7.50 1.29 8.48
C ILE A 293 6.55 2.30 7.85
N LEU A 294 5.26 2.15 8.05
CA LEU A 294 4.27 3.05 7.45
C LEU A 294 4.32 4.47 8.01
N LEU A 295 4.48 4.63 9.32
CA LEU A 295 4.30 5.93 9.97
C LEU A 295 5.61 6.66 10.23
N ASP A 296 6.73 5.94 10.31
CA ASP A 296 8.00 6.45 10.76
C ASP A 296 9.08 6.27 9.68
N THR A 297 9.69 5.10 9.60
CA THR A 297 10.92 4.87 8.83
C THR A 297 10.77 5.03 7.32
N HIS A 298 9.69 4.51 6.71
CA HIS A 298 9.52 4.52 5.25
C HIS A 298 8.48 5.52 4.73
N ARG A 299 7.81 6.28 5.61
CA ARG A 299 6.77 7.25 5.19
C ARG A 299 7.30 8.26 4.16
N GLY A 300 8.49 8.80 4.38
CA GLY A 300 9.14 9.74 3.46
C GLY A 300 9.43 9.10 2.10
N PHE A 301 10.06 7.94 2.09
CA PHE A 301 10.39 7.20 0.87
C PHE A 301 9.14 6.83 0.05
N LEU A 302 8.10 6.31 0.69
CA LEU A 302 6.83 5.97 0.05
C LEU A 302 6.17 7.18 -0.62
N LYS A 303 6.24 8.35 0.00
CA LYS A 303 5.73 9.61 -0.60
C LYS A 303 6.56 10.05 -1.78
N THR A 304 7.88 10.01 -1.66
CA THR A 304 8.81 10.40 -2.73
C THR A 304 8.63 9.48 -3.93
N ALA A 305 8.64 8.16 -3.75
CA ALA A 305 8.40 7.19 -4.80
C ALA A 305 7.02 7.37 -5.47
N THR A 306 5.98 7.73 -4.70
CA THR A 306 4.66 8.01 -5.29
C THR A 306 4.71 9.16 -6.27
N ILE A 307 5.47 10.21 -5.99
CA ILE A 307 5.57 11.39 -6.85
C ILE A 307 6.52 11.12 -8.04
N GLU A 308 7.72 10.63 -7.75
CA GLU A 308 8.81 10.52 -8.72
C GLU A 308 8.62 9.35 -9.69
N ASP A 309 8.16 8.18 -9.20
CA ASP A 309 8.05 6.98 -10.02
C ASP A 309 6.64 6.83 -10.61
N TYR A 310 5.59 6.89 -9.75
CA TYR A 310 4.22 6.57 -10.20
C TYR A 310 3.49 7.76 -10.81
N TYR A 311 3.52 8.92 -10.15
CA TYR A 311 2.81 10.09 -10.64
C TYR A 311 3.45 10.67 -11.91
N GLU A 312 4.78 10.82 -11.97
CA GLU A 312 5.45 11.36 -13.17
C GLU A 312 5.28 10.42 -14.37
N ARG A 313 5.33 9.10 -14.18
CA ARG A 313 5.01 8.11 -15.23
C ARG A 313 3.56 8.28 -15.71
N TYR A 314 2.59 8.33 -14.80
CA TYR A 314 1.18 8.56 -15.13
C TYR A 314 0.96 9.90 -15.85
N ARG A 315 1.55 10.97 -15.35
CA ARG A 315 1.47 12.32 -15.94
C ARG A 315 1.96 12.32 -17.38
N THR A 316 3.11 11.69 -17.64
CA THR A 316 3.67 11.55 -18.99
C THR A 316 2.72 10.80 -19.91
N GLU A 317 2.20 9.64 -19.49
CA GLU A 317 1.22 8.86 -20.25
C GLU A 317 -0.03 9.70 -20.59
N ARG A 318 -0.59 10.41 -19.61
CA ARG A 318 -1.79 11.24 -19.78
C ARG A 318 -1.56 12.42 -20.73
N LEU A 319 -0.40 13.07 -20.64
CA LEU A 319 -0.05 14.18 -21.53
C LEU A 319 0.15 13.69 -22.97
N LEU A 320 0.78 12.53 -23.17
CA LEU A 320 0.92 11.91 -24.49
C LEU A 320 -0.43 11.53 -25.10
N ILE A 321 -1.33 10.94 -24.31
CA ILE A 321 -2.70 10.62 -24.76
C ILE A 321 -3.46 11.89 -25.15
N LYS A 322 -3.41 12.94 -24.32
CA LYS A 322 -4.04 14.24 -24.63
C LYS A 322 -3.47 14.84 -25.94
N ARG A 323 -2.15 14.76 -26.14
CA ARG A 323 -1.51 15.24 -27.37
C ARG A 323 -1.96 14.43 -28.59
N ALA A 324 -1.96 13.10 -28.50
CA ALA A 324 -2.41 12.22 -29.57
C ALA A 324 -3.89 12.46 -29.95
N THR A 325 -4.75 12.60 -28.93
CA THR A 325 -6.18 12.89 -29.15
C THR A 325 -6.37 14.26 -29.86
N LYS A 326 -5.61 15.29 -29.45
CA LYS A 326 -5.64 16.61 -30.09
C LYS A 326 -5.18 16.55 -31.54
N LEU A 327 -4.13 15.81 -31.86
CA LEU A 327 -3.66 15.61 -33.22
C LEU A 327 -4.73 14.95 -34.11
N LYS A 328 -5.32 13.84 -33.62
CA LYS A 328 -6.42 13.16 -34.32
C LYS A 328 -7.61 14.09 -34.57
N SER A 329 -7.98 14.91 -33.59
CA SER A 329 -9.09 15.88 -33.76
C SER A 329 -8.75 16.97 -34.76
N MET A 330 -7.50 17.45 -34.85
CA MET A 330 -7.04 18.43 -35.83
C MET A 330 -7.06 17.86 -37.23
N ASP A 331 -6.59 16.61 -37.42
CA ASP A 331 -6.62 15.96 -38.74
C ASP A 331 -8.06 15.70 -39.19
N LEU A 332 -8.94 15.31 -38.29
CA LEU A 332 -10.38 15.16 -38.59
C LEU A 332 -11.02 16.52 -38.97
N SER A 333 -10.68 17.60 -38.24
CA SER A 333 -11.16 18.93 -38.49
C SER A 333 -10.68 19.45 -39.84
N LYS A 334 -9.40 19.23 -40.20
CA LYS A 334 -8.87 19.56 -41.54
C LYS A 334 -9.61 18.82 -42.64
N LYS A 335 -9.85 17.52 -42.46
CA LYS A 335 -10.55 16.69 -43.42
C LYS A 335 -11.98 17.15 -43.64
N ILE A 336 -12.71 17.50 -42.56
CA ILE A 336 -14.06 18.09 -42.67
C ILE A 336 -14.04 19.44 -43.39
N LEU A 337 -13.04 20.30 -43.14
CA LEU A 337 -12.90 21.59 -43.82
C LEU A 337 -12.62 21.39 -45.31
N GLU A 338 -11.75 20.46 -45.67
CA GLU A 338 -11.46 20.11 -47.07
C GLU A 338 -12.70 19.57 -47.81
N ASP A 339 -13.50 18.76 -47.12
CA ASP A 339 -14.73 18.20 -47.67
C ASP A 339 -15.82 19.31 -47.86
N LEU A 340 -15.90 20.26 -46.90
CA LEU A 340 -16.79 21.43 -47.02
C LEU A 340 -16.36 22.43 -48.10
N THR A 341 -15.08 22.52 -48.41
CA THR A 341 -14.58 23.40 -49.49
C THR A 341 -14.75 22.79 -50.88
N LYS A 342 -15.10 21.52 -50.97
CA LYS A 342 -15.41 20.80 -52.21
C LYS A 342 -16.90 20.78 -52.58
N LEU A 343 -17.73 21.26 -51.67
CA LEU A 343 -19.18 21.46 -51.87
C LEU A 343 -19.45 22.89 -52.32
#